data_6283ee32b93ab4f94ad42a431a128c60
#
_entry.id   6283ee32b93ab4f94ad42a431a128c60
#
_cell.length_a   1.000
_cell.length_b   1.000
_cell.length_c   1.000
_cell.angle_alpha   90.00
_cell.angle_beta   90.00
_cell.angle_gamma   90.00
#
_symmetry.space_group_name_H-M   'P 1'
#
loop_
_entity.id
_entity.type
_entity.pdbx_description
1 polymer ?
#
loop_
_entity_poly.entity_id
_entity_poly.type
_entity_poly.pdbx_seq_one_letter_code
_entity_poly.pdbx_strand_id
1 'polypeptide(L)'
;MRVTVRCFAQLRELATDRCQLTLPDEATAAAAWDALAERYPAIARLRPYVRAARNGVYATWEQTVKEDDVIAFLPPVSGGATSALTDGPIDVASLEHAVAHDAAGAVVTFVGRARDVADDGRTVVELEYEAYPEMAGSVLAEIAAEAEARWGVHVGVIHRHGVVPIGEAAVAIVTGAMHRAEAYEANRFVIEAIKERLPIWKRERFADGSEWKRVGA
;
A
#
# COMPACT_ATOMS: atom_id res chain seq x y z
N MET A 1 23.52 16.28 -16.62
CA MET A 1 22.11 16.75 -16.65
C MET A 1 21.66 17.19 -15.26
N ARG A 2 20.73 18.15 -15.19
CA ARG A 2 20.15 18.63 -13.92
C ARG A 2 18.76 18.05 -13.74
N VAL A 3 18.46 17.60 -12.52
CA VAL A 3 17.13 17.15 -12.11
C VAL A 3 16.69 17.86 -10.84
N THR A 4 15.40 18.01 -10.65
CA THR A 4 14.84 18.50 -9.40
C THR A 4 14.43 17.32 -8.53
N VAL A 5 14.96 17.23 -7.31
CA VAL A 5 14.54 16.23 -6.33
C VAL A 5 13.57 16.87 -5.35
N ARG A 6 12.51 16.13 -5.03
CA ARG A 6 11.53 16.46 -3.98
C ARG A 6 11.47 15.36 -2.95
N CYS A 7 11.48 15.74 -1.69
CA CYS A 7 11.31 14.84 -0.55
C CYS A 7 10.06 15.21 0.23
N PHE A 8 9.43 14.20 0.85
CA PHE A 8 8.18 14.36 1.59
C PHE A 8 8.32 13.78 3.01
N ALA A 9 7.44 14.21 3.91
CA ALA A 9 7.35 13.75 5.29
C ALA A 9 8.74 13.61 5.95
N GLN A 10 9.07 12.47 6.55
CA GLN A 10 10.33 12.25 7.24
C GLN A 10 11.58 12.54 6.38
N LEU A 11 11.54 12.24 5.08
CA LEU A 11 12.67 12.57 4.20
C LEU A 11 12.90 14.08 4.08
N ARG A 12 11.83 14.87 4.10
CA ARG A 12 11.92 16.32 4.09
C ARG A 12 12.60 16.86 5.36
N GLU A 13 12.31 16.25 6.51
CA GLU A 13 12.89 16.64 7.80
C GLU A 13 14.37 16.24 7.89
N LEU A 14 14.73 15.07 7.35
CA LEU A 14 16.10 14.53 7.42
C LEU A 14 17.01 15.05 6.30
N ALA A 15 16.47 15.56 5.22
CA ALA A 15 17.23 16.06 4.08
C ALA A 15 16.78 17.47 3.68
N THR A 16 15.78 17.56 2.79
CA THR A 16 15.27 18.83 2.24
C THR A 16 13.90 18.62 1.60
N ASP A 17 13.10 19.68 1.49
CA ASP A 17 11.85 19.64 0.73
C ASP A 17 12.12 19.53 -0.77
N ARG A 18 13.10 20.32 -1.26
CA ARG A 18 13.43 20.39 -2.68
C ARG A 18 14.89 20.77 -2.86
N CYS A 19 15.55 20.11 -3.81
CA CYS A 19 16.89 20.51 -4.26
C CYS A 19 17.12 20.18 -5.73
N GLN A 20 18.15 20.76 -6.30
CA GLN A 20 18.67 20.36 -7.61
C GLN A 20 19.88 19.47 -7.44
N LEU A 21 19.95 18.42 -8.23
CA LEU A 21 21.10 17.53 -8.36
C LEU A 21 21.62 17.60 -9.79
N THR A 22 22.94 17.56 -9.91
CA THR A 22 23.62 17.34 -11.19
C THR A 22 24.02 15.88 -11.26
N LEU A 23 23.50 15.16 -12.25
CA LEU A 23 23.72 13.74 -12.45
C LEU A 23 24.42 13.50 -13.79
N PRO A 24 25.14 12.37 -13.94
CA PRO A 24 25.65 11.94 -15.25
C PRO A 24 24.48 11.75 -16.24
N ASP A 25 24.83 11.77 -17.53
CA ASP A 25 23.86 11.38 -18.55
C ASP A 25 23.45 9.90 -18.37
N GLU A 26 22.18 9.60 -18.67
CA GLU A 26 21.59 8.26 -18.48
C GLU A 26 21.52 7.79 -17.01
N ALA A 27 21.66 8.69 -16.04
CA ALA A 27 21.45 8.33 -14.63
C ALA A 27 20.05 7.80 -14.40
N THR A 28 19.90 6.98 -13.36
CA THR A 28 18.63 6.38 -12.95
C THR A 28 18.05 7.06 -11.70
N ALA A 29 16.83 6.72 -11.34
CA ALA A 29 16.24 7.14 -10.07
C ALA A 29 17.10 6.69 -8.87
N ALA A 30 17.76 5.51 -8.97
CA ALA A 30 18.70 5.05 -7.97
C ALA A 30 19.91 6.00 -7.84
N ALA A 31 20.50 6.41 -8.95
CA ALA A 31 21.62 7.36 -8.94
C ALA A 31 21.22 8.72 -8.34
N ALA A 32 19.99 9.18 -8.59
CA ALA A 32 19.46 10.38 -7.96
C ALA A 32 19.32 10.23 -6.44
N TRP A 33 18.89 9.06 -5.97
CA TRP A 33 18.84 8.77 -4.53
C TRP A 33 20.23 8.73 -3.91
N ASP A 34 21.17 8.04 -4.54
CA ASP A 34 22.54 7.89 -4.02
C ASP A 34 23.23 9.26 -3.90
N ALA A 35 23.10 10.12 -4.91
CA ALA A 35 23.59 11.51 -4.84
C ALA A 35 22.89 12.35 -3.75
N LEU A 36 21.60 12.12 -3.50
CA LEU A 36 20.90 12.76 -2.39
C LEU A 36 21.40 12.24 -1.04
N ALA A 37 21.60 10.92 -0.91
CA ALA A 37 22.09 10.29 0.32
C ALA A 37 23.55 10.65 0.66
N GLU A 38 24.39 10.86 -0.35
CA GLU A 38 25.73 11.42 -0.13
C GLU A 38 25.69 12.82 0.50
N ARG A 39 24.73 13.64 0.05
CA ARG A 39 24.52 15.00 0.59
C ARG A 39 23.84 14.99 1.95
N TYR A 40 22.97 14.01 2.20
CA TYR A 40 22.20 13.86 3.44
C TYR A 40 22.28 12.42 3.97
N PRO A 41 23.39 12.03 4.62
CA PRO A 41 23.62 10.62 5.01
C PRO A 41 22.53 10.00 5.91
N ALA A 42 21.78 10.82 6.65
CA ALA A 42 20.72 10.35 7.53
C ALA A 42 19.61 9.58 6.79
N ILE A 43 19.41 9.82 5.49
CA ILE A 43 18.37 9.16 4.71
C ILE A 43 18.80 7.82 4.12
N ALA A 44 20.08 7.49 4.07
CA ALA A 44 20.61 6.31 3.37
C ALA A 44 19.92 5.01 3.80
N ARG A 45 19.67 4.84 5.12
CA ARG A 45 18.99 3.69 5.71
C ARG A 45 17.52 3.56 5.32
N LEU A 46 16.91 4.61 4.78
CA LEU A 46 15.49 4.63 4.44
C LEU A 46 15.22 4.12 3.03
N ARG A 47 16.25 3.90 2.20
CA ARG A 47 16.09 3.44 0.81
C ARG A 47 15.16 2.25 0.64
N PRO A 48 15.22 1.17 1.45
CA PRO A 48 14.33 0.01 1.29
C PRO A 48 12.84 0.33 1.44
N TYR A 49 12.52 1.45 2.08
CA TYR A 49 11.16 1.88 2.42
C TYR A 49 10.65 3.02 1.55
N VAL A 50 11.49 3.57 0.68
CA VAL A 50 11.17 4.73 -0.14
C VAL A 50 10.78 4.29 -1.54
N ARG A 51 9.75 4.90 -2.10
CA ARG A 51 9.39 4.78 -3.50
C ARG A 51 9.85 6.00 -4.28
N ALA A 52 10.26 5.77 -5.53
CA ALA A 52 10.57 6.85 -6.45
C ALA A 52 9.34 7.17 -7.32
N ALA A 53 9.18 8.45 -7.67
CA ALA A 53 8.28 8.88 -8.72
C ALA A 53 9.01 9.87 -9.63
N ARG A 54 8.71 9.81 -10.94
CA ARG A 54 9.25 10.71 -11.96
C ARG A 54 8.10 11.48 -12.59
N ASN A 55 8.14 12.79 -12.53
CA ASN A 55 7.12 13.68 -13.11
C ASN A 55 5.69 13.32 -12.67
N GLY A 56 5.52 12.92 -11.40
CA GLY A 56 4.22 12.57 -10.82
C GLY A 56 3.75 11.13 -11.06
N VAL A 57 4.55 10.29 -11.72
CA VAL A 57 4.25 8.87 -11.95
C VAL A 57 5.27 8.00 -11.21
N TYR A 58 4.83 6.92 -10.56
CA TYR A 58 5.74 5.98 -9.91
C TYR A 58 6.79 5.46 -10.89
N ALA A 59 8.02 5.39 -10.44
CA ALA A 59 9.18 4.97 -11.21
C ALA A 59 9.90 3.82 -10.50
N THR A 60 10.46 2.88 -11.28
CA THR A 60 11.39 1.90 -10.72
C THR A 60 12.75 2.56 -10.44
N TRP A 61 13.56 1.93 -9.59
CA TRP A 61 14.89 2.44 -9.27
C TRP A 61 15.84 2.47 -10.48
N GLU A 62 15.61 1.57 -11.44
CA GLU A 62 16.37 1.42 -12.68
C GLU A 62 15.92 2.36 -13.79
N GLN A 63 14.78 3.04 -13.60
CA GLN A 63 14.27 3.95 -14.62
C GLN A 63 15.19 5.14 -14.84
N THR A 64 15.60 5.34 -16.09
CA THR A 64 16.44 6.46 -16.53
C THR A 64 15.70 7.79 -16.36
N VAL A 65 16.41 8.77 -15.83
CA VAL A 65 15.93 10.15 -15.68
C VAL A 65 16.51 11.04 -16.80
N LYS A 66 15.90 12.19 -17.04
CA LYS A 66 16.28 13.15 -18.09
C LYS A 66 16.52 14.54 -17.52
N GLU A 67 17.13 15.41 -18.32
CA GLU A 67 17.25 16.83 -17.99
C GLU A 67 15.88 17.41 -17.61
N ASP A 68 15.85 18.23 -16.56
CA ASP A 68 14.69 18.92 -16.00
C ASP A 68 13.59 18.01 -15.41
N ASP A 69 13.82 16.68 -15.30
CA ASP A 69 12.88 15.81 -14.61
C ASP A 69 12.71 16.20 -13.13
N VAL A 70 11.51 16.00 -12.63
CA VAL A 70 11.19 16.07 -11.20
C VAL A 70 11.14 14.66 -10.63
N ILE A 71 12.12 14.34 -9.77
CA ILE A 71 12.19 13.05 -9.08
C ILE A 71 11.67 13.25 -7.65
N ALA A 72 10.59 12.58 -7.31
CA ALA A 72 10.05 12.59 -5.96
C ALA A 72 10.45 11.32 -5.22
N PHE A 73 11.01 11.46 -4.02
CA PHE A 73 11.21 10.36 -3.09
C PHE A 73 10.12 10.40 -2.04
N LEU A 74 9.34 9.33 -2.02
CA LEU A 74 8.14 9.18 -1.21
C LEU A 74 8.46 8.16 -0.11
N PRO A 75 8.71 8.60 1.14
CA PRO A 75 8.81 7.67 2.25
C PRO A 75 7.46 6.97 2.44
N PRO A 76 7.43 5.84 3.15
CA PRO A 76 6.16 5.32 3.63
C PRO A 76 5.48 6.46 4.38
N VAL A 77 4.19 6.65 4.13
CA VAL A 77 3.42 7.69 4.80
C VAL A 77 3.54 7.48 6.32
N SER A 78 4.27 8.37 6.97
CA SER A 78 4.51 8.31 8.41
C SER A 78 3.24 8.70 9.14
N GLY A 79 2.77 7.80 9.96
CA GLY A 79 1.65 8.04 10.86
C GLY A 79 0.31 7.70 10.25
N GLY A 80 -0.13 6.48 10.48
CA GLY A 80 -1.46 6.04 10.19
C GLY A 80 -1.62 5.47 8.78
N ALA A 81 -2.28 4.35 8.74
CA ALA A 81 -2.91 3.73 7.60
C ALA A 81 -2.06 3.70 6.31
N THR A 82 -1.30 2.67 6.16
CA THR A 82 -0.95 2.11 4.86
C THR A 82 -2.24 1.58 4.23
N SER A 83 -3.22 2.48 4.03
CA SER A 83 -4.52 2.15 3.46
C SER A 83 -4.52 2.57 2.00
N ALA A 84 -4.69 1.61 1.10
CA ALA A 84 -4.66 1.86 -0.34
C ALA A 84 -5.58 0.93 -1.11
N LEU A 85 -6.07 1.43 -2.25
CA LEU A 85 -6.55 0.57 -3.34
C LEU A 85 -5.39 0.31 -4.30
N THR A 86 -5.39 -0.89 -4.91
CA THR A 86 -4.45 -1.26 -5.97
C THR A 86 -5.14 -2.07 -7.05
N ASP A 87 -4.71 -1.94 -8.28
CA ASP A 87 -5.11 -2.81 -9.40
C ASP A 87 -4.12 -3.96 -9.63
N GLY A 88 -2.96 -3.90 -8.97
CA GLY A 88 -1.90 -4.91 -9.03
C GLY A 88 -1.87 -5.86 -7.84
N PRO A 89 -0.97 -6.85 -7.86
CA PRO A 89 -0.75 -7.76 -6.74
C PRO A 89 -0.41 -7.04 -5.43
N ILE A 90 -0.92 -7.57 -4.33
CA ILE A 90 -0.64 -7.03 -2.99
C ILE A 90 0.68 -7.61 -2.48
N ASP A 91 1.64 -6.75 -2.17
CA ASP A 91 2.87 -7.13 -1.46
C ASP A 91 2.61 -7.12 0.05
N VAL A 92 2.25 -8.30 0.57
CA VAL A 92 1.93 -8.49 1.99
C VAL A 92 3.16 -8.27 2.87
N ALA A 93 4.34 -8.68 2.41
CA ALA A 93 5.58 -8.53 3.21
C ALA A 93 5.94 -7.04 3.39
N SER A 94 5.82 -6.23 2.34
CA SER A 94 6.00 -4.79 2.44
C SER A 94 4.98 -4.14 3.38
N LEU A 95 3.73 -4.62 3.40
CA LEU A 95 2.69 -4.13 4.30
C LEU A 95 3.00 -4.50 5.76
N GLU A 96 3.41 -5.74 6.03
CA GLU A 96 3.86 -6.17 7.36
C GLU A 96 5.00 -5.31 7.88
N HIS A 97 5.97 -5.06 7.02
CA HIS A 97 7.12 -4.24 7.39
C HIS A 97 6.74 -2.79 7.71
N ALA A 98 5.80 -2.23 6.94
CA ALA A 98 5.33 -0.85 7.14
C ALA A 98 4.55 -0.67 8.46
N VAL A 99 3.95 -1.74 9.00
CA VAL A 99 3.18 -1.73 10.25
C VAL A 99 4.05 -2.09 11.47
N ALA A 100 5.13 -2.84 11.24
CA ALA A 100 6.03 -3.26 12.31
C ALA A 100 6.77 -2.04 12.91
N HIS A 101 6.86 -2.00 14.25
CA HIS A 101 7.63 -1.01 14.99
C HIS A 101 8.20 -1.62 16.27
N ASP A 102 9.19 -0.98 16.87
CA ASP A 102 9.97 -1.54 18.00
C ASP A 102 9.12 -1.90 19.23
N ALA A 103 7.99 -1.22 19.43
CA ALA A 103 7.07 -1.51 20.54
C ALA A 103 6.00 -2.56 20.19
N ALA A 104 5.94 -3.07 18.95
CA ALA A 104 4.98 -4.09 18.56
C ALA A 104 5.46 -5.48 19.05
N GLY A 105 4.84 -5.99 20.09
CA GLY A 105 5.04 -7.36 20.56
C GLY A 105 4.20 -8.41 19.80
N ALA A 106 3.25 -7.95 18.95
CA ALA A 106 2.41 -8.81 18.13
C ALA A 106 2.08 -8.13 16.80
N VAL A 107 2.19 -8.89 15.70
CA VAL A 107 1.71 -8.52 14.38
C VAL A 107 0.73 -9.59 13.91
N VAL A 108 -0.46 -9.18 13.47
CA VAL A 108 -1.48 -10.08 12.93
C VAL A 108 -1.74 -9.69 11.47
N THR A 109 -1.61 -10.68 10.58
CA THR A 109 -1.85 -10.53 9.16
C THR A 109 -3.07 -11.34 8.74
N PHE A 110 -4.05 -10.68 8.15
CA PHE A 110 -5.16 -11.32 7.45
C PHE A 110 -4.99 -11.12 5.94
N VAL A 111 -5.13 -12.21 5.19
CA VAL A 111 -5.11 -12.17 3.72
C VAL A 111 -6.36 -12.86 3.19
N GLY A 112 -7.28 -12.06 2.62
CA GLY A 112 -8.42 -12.58 1.86
C GLY A 112 -8.00 -12.87 0.43
N ARG A 113 -8.21 -14.11 -0.03
CA ARG A 113 -7.80 -14.57 -1.36
C ARG A 113 -9.00 -14.89 -2.26
N ALA A 114 -8.79 -14.71 -3.56
CA ALA A 114 -9.70 -15.24 -4.55
C ALA A 114 -9.65 -16.77 -4.54
N ARG A 115 -10.79 -17.42 -4.34
CA ARG A 115 -10.92 -18.89 -4.35
C ARG A 115 -11.68 -19.37 -5.57
N ASP A 116 -11.41 -20.56 -6.01
CA ASP A 116 -12.00 -21.21 -7.19
C ASP A 116 -13.37 -21.83 -6.94
N VAL A 117 -13.92 -21.69 -5.74
CA VAL A 117 -15.20 -22.24 -5.34
C VAL A 117 -16.08 -21.18 -4.68
N ALA A 118 -17.31 -21.04 -5.14
CA ALA A 118 -18.33 -20.20 -4.53
C ALA A 118 -19.01 -20.90 -3.33
N ASP A 119 -19.78 -20.14 -2.53
CA ASP A 119 -20.46 -20.67 -1.36
C ASP A 119 -21.52 -21.74 -1.69
N ASP A 120 -22.05 -21.72 -2.91
CA ASP A 120 -22.99 -22.72 -3.44
C ASP A 120 -22.30 -23.91 -4.12
N GLY A 121 -20.96 -23.97 -4.09
CA GLY A 121 -20.17 -25.07 -4.63
C GLY A 121 -19.85 -24.96 -6.12
N ARG A 122 -20.30 -23.92 -6.83
CA ARG A 122 -19.93 -23.69 -8.24
C ARG A 122 -18.47 -23.29 -8.38
N THR A 123 -17.86 -23.69 -9.50
CA THR A 123 -16.49 -23.31 -9.82
C THR A 123 -16.44 -21.87 -10.31
N VAL A 124 -15.66 -21.04 -9.60
CA VAL A 124 -15.35 -19.66 -9.99
C VAL A 124 -14.13 -19.67 -10.87
N VAL A 125 -14.25 -19.09 -12.06
CA VAL A 125 -13.15 -19.01 -13.05
C VAL A 125 -12.42 -17.67 -12.97
N GLU A 126 -13.08 -16.63 -12.48
CA GLU A 126 -12.51 -15.30 -12.33
C GLU A 126 -13.26 -14.53 -11.22
N LEU A 127 -12.52 -13.73 -10.48
CA LEU A 127 -13.05 -12.80 -9.50
C LEU A 127 -12.74 -11.37 -9.93
N GLU A 128 -13.73 -10.49 -9.86
CA GLU A 128 -13.55 -9.07 -10.16
C GLU A 128 -14.12 -8.22 -9.03
N TYR A 129 -13.39 -7.16 -8.67
CA TYR A 129 -13.84 -6.15 -7.74
C TYR A 129 -14.01 -4.81 -8.45
N GLU A 130 -15.24 -4.30 -8.50
CA GLU A 130 -15.50 -2.94 -8.90
C GLU A 130 -15.43 -2.04 -7.66
N ALA A 131 -14.75 -0.92 -7.76
CA ALA A 131 -14.62 0.06 -6.69
C ALA A 131 -15.03 1.44 -7.17
N TYR A 132 -15.41 2.31 -6.23
CA TYR A 132 -15.47 3.75 -6.45
C TYR A 132 -14.21 4.38 -5.84
N PRO A 133 -13.13 4.57 -6.66
CA PRO A 133 -11.78 4.87 -6.12
C PRO A 133 -11.72 6.17 -5.35
N GLU A 134 -12.47 7.19 -5.79
CA GLU A 134 -12.47 8.52 -5.17
C GLU A 134 -12.96 8.50 -3.72
N MET A 135 -13.81 7.54 -3.37
CA MET A 135 -14.35 7.38 -2.03
C MET A 135 -13.69 6.24 -1.26
N ALA A 136 -13.36 5.15 -1.94
CA ALA A 136 -12.88 3.94 -1.27
C ALA A 136 -11.55 4.15 -0.52
N GLY A 137 -10.64 4.97 -1.06
CA GLY A 137 -9.39 5.31 -0.39
C GLY A 137 -9.63 6.04 0.94
N SER A 138 -10.53 7.01 0.98
CA SER A 138 -10.89 7.74 2.20
C SER A 138 -11.54 6.83 3.24
N VAL A 139 -12.45 5.95 2.80
CA VAL A 139 -13.13 5.00 3.70
C VAL A 139 -12.15 4.00 4.31
N LEU A 140 -11.18 3.49 3.53
CA LEU A 140 -10.11 2.64 4.07
C LEU A 140 -9.28 3.36 5.13
N ALA A 141 -8.91 4.62 4.87
CA ALA A 141 -8.16 5.44 5.82
C ALA A 141 -8.95 5.71 7.11
N GLU A 142 -10.24 5.99 7.00
CA GLU A 142 -11.12 6.18 8.16
C GLU A 142 -11.25 4.92 9.01
N ILE A 143 -11.45 3.74 8.38
CA ILE A 143 -11.53 2.45 9.08
C ILE A 143 -10.23 2.15 9.82
N ALA A 144 -9.08 2.38 9.17
CA ALA A 144 -7.78 2.17 9.79
C ALA A 144 -7.56 3.11 10.98
N ALA A 145 -7.84 4.41 10.83
CA ALA A 145 -7.71 5.39 11.89
C ALA A 145 -8.65 5.10 13.09
N GLU A 146 -9.85 4.60 12.83
CA GLU A 146 -10.78 4.18 13.88
C GLU A 146 -10.22 3.01 14.69
N ALA A 147 -9.66 2.01 14.02
CA ALA A 147 -9.02 0.88 14.69
C ALA A 147 -7.80 1.30 15.51
N GLU A 148 -6.95 2.16 14.95
CA GLU A 148 -5.78 2.72 15.64
C GLU A 148 -6.16 3.50 16.90
N ALA A 149 -7.17 4.37 16.79
CA ALA A 149 -7.66 5.14 17.93
C ALA A 149 -8.29 4.28 19.03
N ARG A 150 -8.98 3.19 18.65
CA ARG A 150 -9.71 2.33 19.58
C ARG A 150 -8.82 1.37 20.36
N TRP A 151 -7.78 0.83 19.72
CA TRP A 151 -6.95 -0.23 20.32
C TRP A 151 -5.48 0.18 20.50
N GLY A 152 -5.08 1.38 20.08
CA GLY A 152 -3.67 1.82 20.19
C GLY A 152 -2.73 0.97 19.34
N VAL A 153 -3.18 0.56 18.15
CA VAL A 153 -2.45 -0.30 17.20
C VAL A 153 -1.99 0.51 15.99
N HIS A 154 -1.10 -0.07 15.19
CA HIS A 154 -0.82 0.38 13.84
C HIS A 154 -1.54 -0.51 12.84
N VAL A 155 -2.18 0.08 11.84
CA VAL A 155 -2.97 -0.63 10.84
C VAL A 155 -2.42 -0.41 9.44
N GLY A 156 -2.20 -1.51 8.71
CA GLY A 156 -1.99 -1.50 7.27
C GLY A 156 -3.13 -2.24 6.57
N VAL A 157 -3.70 -1.63 5.52
CA VAL A 157 -4.75 -2.26 4.74
C VAL A 157 -4.63 -1.93 3.27
N ILE A 158 -4.60 -2.96 2.41
CA ILE A 158 -4.64 -2.80 0.97
C ILE A 158 -5.77 -3.66 0.43
N HIS A 159 -6.65 -3.07 -0.38
CA HIS A 159 -7.67 -3.80 -1.10
C HIS A 159 -7.42 -3.69 -2.61
N ARG A 160 -7.52 -4.83 -3.32
CA ARG A 160 -7.38 -4.85 -4.77
C ARG A 160 -8.72 -4.60 -5.44
N HIS A 161 -8.70 -3.86 -6.55
CA HIS A 161 -9.84 -3.71 -7.46
C HIS A 161 -9.47 -4.22 -8.84
N GLY A 162 -10.47 -4.36 -9.73
CA GLY A 162 -10.29 -5.02 -11.03
C GLY A 162 -10.27 -6.54 -10.89
N VAL A 163 -9.68 -7.20 -11.87
CA VAL A 163 -9.60 -8.67 -11.90
C VAL A 163 -8.56 -9.17 -10.92
N VAL A 164 -8.96 -10.11 -10.08
CA VAL A 164 -8.09 -10.81 -9.13
C VAL A 164 -8.01 -12.29 -9.54
N PRO A 165 -6.85 -12.76 -10.00
CA PRO A 165 -6.64 -14.16 -10.33
C PRO A 165 -6.91 -15.08 -9.14
N ILE A 166 -7.43 -16.28 -9.43
CA ILE A 166 -7.66 -17.31 -8.40
C ILE A 166 -6.35 -17.62 -7.66
N GLY A 167 -6.43 -17.68 -6.34
CA GLY A 167 -5.28 -17.91 -5.46
C GLY A 167 -4.53 -16.63 -5.06
N GLU A 168 -4.77 -15.51 -5.74
CA GLU A 168 -4.13 -14.22 -5.37
C GLU A 168 -4.88 -13.49 -4.25
N ALA A 169 -4.16 -12.59 -3.58
CA ALA A 169 -4.73 -11.75 -2.53
C ALA A 169 -5.65 -10.67 -3.14
N ALA A 170 -6.87 -10.58 -2.61
CA ALA A 170 -7.83 -9.52 -2.90
C ALA A 170 -7.78 -8.40 -1.85
N VAL A 171 -7.47 -8.74 -0.60
CA VAL A 171 -7.30 -7.81 0.50
C VAL A 171 -6.21 -8.32 1.44
N ALA A 172 -5.40 -7.42 1.95
CA ALA A 172 -4.47 -7.70 3.05
C ALA A 172 -4.67 -6.65 4.15
N ILE A 173 -4.70 -7.12 5.40
CA ILE A 173 -4.82 -6.30 6.60
C ILE A 173 -3.74 -6.74 7.56
N VAL A 174 -2.92 -5.80 8.00
CA VAL A 174 -1.89 -6.03 9.00
C VAL A 174 -2.13 -5.11 10.18
N THR A 175 -2.06 -5.65 11.38
CA THR A 175 -2.19 -4.88 12.62
C THR A 175 -1.02 -5.18 13.54
N GLY A 176 -0.31 -4.14 13.95
CA GLY A 176 0.80 -4.21 14.91
C GLY A 176 0.39 -3.60 16.25
N ALA A 177 0.60 -4.33 17.34
CA ALA A 177 0.24 -3.90 18.68
C ALA A 177 1.28 -4.35 19.73
N MET A 178 1.26 -3.74 20.91
CA MET A 178 2.09 -4.19 22.03
C MET A 178 1.72 -5.61 22.45
N HIS A 179 0.44 -5.98 22.45
CA HIS A 179 -0.04 -7.29 22.83
C HIS A 179 -0.97 -7.89 21.77
N ARG A 180 -1.05 -9.22 21.75
CA ARG A 180 -1.81 -9.97 20.75
C ARG A 180 -3.33 -9.70 20.76
N ALA A 181 -3.91 -9.41 21.91
CA ALA A 181 -5.36 -9.24 22.04
C ALA A 181 -5.83 -8.06 21.17
N GLU A 182 -5.20 -6.89 21.33
CA GLU A 182 -5.48 -5.68 20.58
C GLU A 182 -5.23 -5.87 19.08
N ALA A 183 -4.15 -6.60 18.72
CA ALA A 183 -3.84 -6.89 17.32
C ALA A 183 -4.93 -7.74 16.65
N TYR A 184 -5.44 -8.79 17.31
CA TYR A 184 -6.53 -9.62 16.78
C TYR A 184 -7.86 -8.88 16.71
N GLU A 185 -8.21 -8.13 17.75
CA GLU A 185 -9.47 -7.37 17.82
C GLU A 185 -9.52 -6.30 16.71
N ALA A 186 -8.45 -5.54 16.57
CA ALA A 186 -8.34 -4.52 15.54
C ALA A 186 -8.37 -5.12 14.12
N ASN A 187 -7.65 -6.23 13.89
CA ASN A 187 -7.62 -6.90 12.60
C ASN A 187 -9.02 -7.38 12.19
N ARG A 188 -9.74 -8.01 13.11
CA ARG A 188 -11.11 -8.44 12.91
C ARG A 188 -12.05 -7.27 12.62
N PHE A 189 -11.95 -6.21 13.41
CA PHE A 189 -12.74 -5.00 13.20
C PHE A 189 -12.55 -4.43 11.80
N VAL A 190 -11.29 -4.32 11.34
CA VAL A 190 -10.98 -3.74 10.03
C VAL A 190 -11.63 -4.55 8.90
N ILE A 191 -11.52 -5.88 8.91
CA ILE A 191 -12.16 -6.68 7.83
C ILE A 191 -13.68 -6.61 7.86
N GLU A 192 -14.31 -6.61 9.03
CA GLU A 192 -15.76 -6.49 9.13
C GLU A 192 -16.23 -5.08 8.69
N ALA A 193 -15.54 -4.02 9.09
CA ALA A 193 -15.84 -2.65 8.66
C ALA A 193 -15.65 -2.45 7.14
N ILE A 194 -14.63 -3.08 6.54
CA ILE A 194 -14.46 -3.10 5.09
C ILE A 194 -15.66 -3.72 4.39
N LYS A 195 -16.10 -4.88 4.84
CA LYS A 195 -17.26 -5.57 4.26
C LYS A 195 -18.57 -4.77 4.36
N GLU A 196 -18.71 -3.98 5.41
CA GLU A 196 -19.92 -3.17 5.66
C GLU A 196 -19.88 -1.81 4.95
N ARG A 197 -18.72 -1.14 4.93
CA ARG A 197 -18.60 0.29 4.66
C ARG A 197 -17.86 0.63 3.36
N LEU A 198 -16.95 -0.25 2.89
CA LEU A 198 -16.14 0.04 1.72
C LEU A 198 -16.98 -0.01 0.44
N PRO A 199 -16.97 1.08 -0.38
CA PRO A 199 -17.68 1.09 -1.66
C PRO A 199 -16.93 0.26 -2.71
N ILE A 200 -17.02 -1.06 -2.53
CA ILE A 200 -16.44 -2.07 -3.41
C ILE A 200 -17.45 -3.22 -3.59
N TRP A 201 -17.55 -3.73 -4.79
CA TRP A 201 -18.51 -4.78 -5.14
C TRP A 201 -17.77 -5.95 -5.78
N LYS A 202 -18.10 -7.18 -5.35
CA LYS A 202 -17.51 -8.41 -5.85
C LYS A 202 -18.39 -9.03 -6.94
N ARG A 203 -17.79 -9.35 -8.08
CA ARG A 203 -18.41 -10.12 -9.14
C ARG A 203 -17.67 -11.46 -9.29
N GLU A 204 -18.41 -12.56 -9.19
CA GLU A 204 -17.91 -13.89 -9.47
C GLU A 204 -18.29 -14.29 -10.89
N ARG A 205 -17.30 -14.74 -11.68
CA ARG A 205 -17.54 -15.28 -13.01
C ARG A 205 -17.46 -16.79 -12.96
N PHE A 206 -18.48 -17.42 -13.50
CA PHE A 206 -18.61 -18.87 -13.66
C PHE A 206 -18.50 -19.23 -15.14
N ALA A 207 -18.38 -20.53 -15.47
CA ALA A 207 -18.32 -20.99 -16.86
C ALA A 207 -19.60 -20.69 -17.66
N ASP A 208 -20.74 -20.57 -16.99
CA ASP A 208 -22.07 -20.31 -17.53
C ASP A 208 -22.58 -18.88 -17.37
N GLY A 209 -21.75 -17.96 -16.87
CA GLY A 209 -22.11 -16.56 -16.68
C GLY A 209 -21.39 -15.89 -15.53
N SER A 210 -21.84 -14.69 -15.14
CA SER A 210 -21.29 -13.93 -14.01
C SER A 210 -22.36 -13.42 -13.08
N GLU A 211 -22.05 -13.33 -11.79
CA GLU A 211 -22.97 -12.86 -10.76
C GLU A 211 -22.31 -11.82 -9.84
N TRP A 212 -23.04 -10.75 -9.56
CA TRP A 212 -22.66 -9.81 -8.51
C TRP A 212 -23.00 -10.40 -7.15
N LYS A 213 -22.03 -10.41 -6.26
CA LYS A 213 -22.23 -10.80 -4.86
C LYS A 213 -22.22 -9.56 -3.96
N ARG A 214 -23.10 -9.53 -2.97
CA ARG A 214 -23.01 -8.53 -1.91
C ARG A 214 -21.71 -8.73 -1.15
N VAL A 215 -20.96 -7.65 -0.92
CA VAL A 215 -19.84 -7.66 0.02
C VAL A 215 -20.46 -7.85 1.39
N GLY A 216 -20.12 -8.96 2.09
CA GLY A 216 -20.68 -9.27 3.41
C GLY A 216 -21.67 -10.45 3.47
N ALA A 217 -21.96 -11.08 2.33
CA ALA A 217 -22.68 -12.37 2.33
C ALA A 217 -21.68 -13.53 2.35
#